data_45eb3a6125f36595a6a9e6f1797492dd
#
_entry.id   45eb3a6125f36595a6a9e6f1797492dd
#
_cell.length_a   1.000
_cell.length_b   1.000
_cell.length_c   1.000
_cell.angle_alpha   90.00
_cell.angle_beta   90.00
_cell.angle_gamma   90.00
#
_symmetry.space_group_name_H-M   'P 1'
#
loop_
_entity.id
_entity.type
_entity.pdbx_description
1 polymer ?
#
loop_
_entity_poly.entity_id
_entity_poly.type
_entity_poly.pdbx_seq_one_letter_code
_entity_poly.pdbx_strand_id
1 'polypeptide(L)'
;MEQGKSWRIPTGISKTYLLLLVATQSNFNACVGNKSPGASLLILGRGGYAAAGITEDSAYYKNCMSIINTNKLTEYDEFAIKHWGEGGNGNGTIAGEWTNPFPGSSLDKSSFSGGQLFGTNPGGEFRPNGFHDGLDFGSVDHPGSEIHAVHGGKVVYVGNPGISGLGACVIVINYDGLNMVYQEFANSTGNSRVKVGDQVKVGQVIATRDTEHLHLGFTRMDWRQAQGHAFIDDGTWIDPLPFLNSSKK
;
A
#
# COMPACT_ATOMS: atom_id res chain seq x y z
N MET A 1 -17.98 15.35 -25.94
CA MET A 1 -17.63 16.08 -24.70
C MET A 1 -17.38 15.01 -23.62
N GLU A 2 -16.13 14.57 -23.46
CA GLU A 2 -15.76 13.64 -22.39
C GLU A 2 -15.65 14.43 -21.09
N GLN A 3 -16.46 14.05 -20.11
CA GLN A 3 -16.41 14.62 -18.78
C GLN A 3 -15.09 14.23 -18.12
N GLY A 4 -14.32 15.23 -17.72
CA GLY A 4 -13.02 15.07 -17.11
C GLY A 4 -13.06 14.19 -15.85
N LYS A 5 -12.31 13.10 -15.87
CA LYS A 5 -12.05 12.29 -14.68
C LYS A 5 -11.26 13.13 -13.69
N SER A 6 -11.87 13.42 -12.55
CA SER A 6 -11.18 14.05 -11.43
C SER A 6 -10.19 13.05 -10.82
N TRP A 7 -8.91 13.27 -11.09
CA TRP A 7 -7.83 12.46 -10.49
C TRP A 7 -7.55 12.99 -9.07
N ARG A 8 -7.85 12.20 -8.06
CA ARG A 8 -7.37 12.47 -6.69
C ARG A 8 -5.95 11.95 -6.59
N ILE A 9 -5.02 12.83 -6.21
CA ILE A 9 -3.61 12.48 -5.96
C ILE A 9 -3.59 11.69 -4.65
N PRO A 10 -3.08 10.45 -4.61
CA PRO A 10 -2.79 9.77 -3.36
C PRO A 10 -1.78 10.61 -2.55
N THR A 11 -2.03 10.78 -1.26
CA THR A 11 -1.09 11.45 -0.34
C THR A 11 0.19 10.62 -0.30
N GLY A 12 1.32 11.22 -0.69
CA GLY A 12 2.64 10.57 -0.71
C GLY A 12 3.25 10.36 -2.10
N ILE A 13 2.53 10.70 -3.18
CA ILE A 13 3.11 10.69 -4.53
C ILE A 13 3.50 12.12 -4.89
N SER A 14 4.79 12.32 -5.25
CA SER A 14 5.27 13.59 -5.78
C SER A 14 4.41 14.04 -6.97
N LYS A 15 4.16 15.36 -7.07
CA LYS A 15 3.45 15.94 -8.25
C LYS A 15 4.14 15.61 -9.57
N THR A 16 5.41 15.24 -9.54
CA THR A 16 6.15 14.72 -10.69
C THR A 16 5.51 13.44 -11.25
N TYR A 17 4.99 12.58 -10.39
CA TYR A 17 4.28 11.35 -10.81
C TYR A 17 2.96 11.63 -11.54
N LEU A 18 2.25 12.69 -11.18
CA LEU A 18 0.99 13.03 -11.86
C LEU A 18 1.22 13.43 -13.33
N LEU A 19 2.34 14.08 -13.61
CA LEU A 19 2.77 14.41 -14.99
C LEU A 19 3.15 13.15 -15.78
N LEU A 20 3.59 12.09 -15.09
CA LEU A 20 4.01 10.82 -15.69
C LEU A 20 2.82 10.00 -16.24
N LEU A 21 1.63 10.11 -15.64
CA LEU A 21 0.43 9.39 -16.09
C LEU A 21 -0.05 9.81 -17.49
N VAL A 22 0.44 10.93 -18.03
CA VAL A 22 0.10 11.44 -19.36
C VAL A 22 1.19 11.19 -20.40
N ALA A 23 2.35 10.67 -19.97
CA ALA A 23 3.46 10.34 -20.86
C ALA A 23 3.26 8.98 -21.53
N THR A 24 3.92 8.77 -22.67
CA THR A 24 4.01 7.42 -23.25
C THR A 24 4.74 6.48 -22.30
N GLN A 25 4.50 5.17 -22.38
CA GLN A 25 5.14 4.18 -21.52
C GLN A 25 6.69 4.29 -21.56
N SER A 26 7.26 4.60 -22.71
CA SER A 26 8.70 4.81 -22.87
C SER A 26 9.23 6.00 -22.05
N ASN A 27 8.51 7.13 -22.10
CA ASN A 27 8.89 8.34 -21.35
C ASN A 27 8.64 8.15 -19.85
N PHE A 28 7.57 7.45 -19.49
CA PHE A 28 7.31 7.05 -18.12
C PHE A 28 8.51 6.26 -17.55
N ASN A 29 8.94 5.22 -18.26
CA ASN A 29 10.08 4.41 -17.84
C ASN A 29 11.38 5.22 -17.70
N ALA A 30 11.59 6.22 -18.58
CA ALA A 30 12.76 7.11 -18.51
C ALA A 30 12.73 8.08 -17.31
N CYS A 31 11.55 8.35 -16.74
CA CYS A 31 11.39 9.16 -15.54
C CYS A 31 11.46 8.35 -14.24
N VAL A 32 11.21 7.03 -14.31
CA VAL A 32 11.26 6.16 -13.14
C VAL A 32 12.66 6.16 -12.53
N GLY A 33 12.74 6.44 -11.22
CA GLY A 33 14.00 6.53 -10.50
C GLY A 33 14.80 7.80 -10.71
N ASN A 34 14.30 8.75 -11.52
CA ASN A 34 14.99 10.04 -11.71
C ASN A 34 14.73 10.96 -10.52
N LYS A 35 15.81 11.31 -9.80
CA LYS A 35 15.76 12.15 -8.60
C LYS A 35 15.68 13.66 -8.90
N SER A 36 15.74 14.06 -10.18
CA SER A 36 15.65 15.46 -10.59
C SER A 36 14.30 15.77 -11.23
N PRO A 37 13.44 16.59 -10.59
CA PRO A 37 12.18 17.03 -11.20
C PRO A 37 12.38 17.75 -12.52
N GLY A 38 13.42 18.57 -12.61
CA GLY A 38 13.76 19.30 -13.84
C GLY A 38 14.13 18.36 -14.99
N ALA A 39 14.96 17.34 -14.73
CA ALA A 39 15.31 16.33 -15.73
C ALA A 39 14.06 15.56 -16.18
N SER A 40 13.15 15.21 -15.27
CA SER A 40 11.89 14.55 -15.59
C SER A 40 10.99 15.41 -16.48
N LEU A 41 10.89 16.72 -16.22
CA LEU A 41 10.15 17.65 -17.07
C LEU A 41 10.72 17.70 -18.50
N LEU A 42 12.06 17.72 -18.64
CA LEU A 42 12.72 17.72 -19.93
C LEU A 42 12.50 16.40 -20.71
N ILE A 43 12.50 15.27 -20.00
CA ILE A 43 12.18 13.95 -20.61
C ILE A 43 10.74 13.96 -21.15
N LEU A 44 9.77 14.46 -20.39
CA LEU A 44 8.38 14.59 -20.82
C LEU A 44 8.26 15.52 -22.03
N GLY A 45 8.98 16.63 -22.05
CA GLY A 45 9.02 17.54 -23.18
C GLY A 45 9.55 16.89 -24.46
N ARG A 46 10.64 16.12 -24.36
CA ARG A 46 11.17 15.34 -25.50
C ARG A 46 10.20 14.26 -25.98
N GLY A 47 9.38 13.76 -25.07
CA GLY A 47 8.34 12.78 -25.38
C GLY A 47 7.07 13.37 -26.01
N GLY A 48 7.03 14.66 -26.28
CA GLY A 48 5.90 15.32 -26.93
C GLY A 48 4.73 15.66 -25.99
N TYR A 49 4.96 15.70 -24.68
CA TYR A 49 3.92 16.05 -23.71
C TYR A 49 3.32 17.43 -23.94
N ALA A 50 4.09 18.40 -24.42
CA ALA A 50 3.62 19.72 -24.78
C ALA A 50 3.94 20.00 -26.26
N ALA A 51 2.96 20.49 -27.03
CA ALA A 51 3.12 20.76 -28.46
C ALA A 51 4.28 21.71 -28.79
N ALA A 52 4.57 22.67 -27.90
CA ALA A 52 5.69 23.59 -28.02
C ALA A 52 7.02 23.02 -27.46
N GLY A 53 7.00 21.79 -26.93
CA GLY A 53 8.12 21.21 -26.18
C GLY A 53 8.28 21.81 -24.77
N ILE A 54 9.14 21.17 -23.97
CA ILE A 54 9.52 21.65 -22.64
C ILE A 54 11.05 21.81 -22.65
N THR A 55 11.53 23.03 -22.51
CA THR A 55 12.95 23.38 -22.34
C THR A 55 13.10 24.14 -21.03
N GLU A 56 14.34 24.27 -20.53
CA GLU A 56 14.61 25.03 -19.30
C GLU A 56 14.16 26.50 -19.41
N ASP A 57 14.13 27.04 -20.61
CA ASP A 57 13.68 28.41 -20.89
C ASP A 57 12.17 28.56 -21.03
N SER A 58 11.45 27.47 -21.23
CA SER A 58 9.99 27.52 -21.39
C SER A 58 9.29 28.00 -20.12
N ALA A 59 8.23 28.77 -20.27
CA ALA A 59 7.41 29.23 -19.14
C ALA A 59 6.84 28.05 -18.34
N TYR A 60 6.50 26.96 -19.02
CA TYR A 60 6.00 25.75 -18.37
C TYR A 60 7.04 25.16 -17.42
N TYR A 61 8.29 24.96 -17.85
CA TYR A 61 9.38 24.46 -17.01
C TYR A 61 9.62 25.38 -15.80
N LYS A 62 9.78 26.68 -16.05
CA LYS A 62 10.03 27.68 -15.00
C LYS A 62 8.90 27.73 -13.97
N ASN A 63 7.65 27.66 -14.40
CA ASN A 63 6.50 27.64 -13.50
C ASN A 63 6.46 26.35 -12.67
N CYS A 64 6.68 25.18 -13.27
CA CYS A 64 6.73 23.92 -12.55
C CYS A 64 7.86 23.91 -11.52
N MET A 65 9.07 24.32 -11.91
CA MET A 65 10.21 24.38 -10.99
C MET A 65 10.00 25.40 -9.87
N SER A 66 9.36 26.55 -10.17
CA SER A 66 8.99 27.53 -9.15
C SER A 66 8.04 26.93 -8.11
N ILE A 67 7.00 26.20 -8.54
CA ILE A 67 6.07 25.53 -7.64
C ILE A 67 6.80 24.48 -6.79
N ILE A 68 7.65 23.67 -7.41
CA ILE A 68 8.42 22.62 -6.73
C ILE A 68 9.32 23.24 -5.67
N ASN A 69 10.07 24.28 -6.01
CA ASN A 69 11.02 24.92 -5.11
C ASN A 69 10.32 25.71 -3.99
N THR A 70 9.29 26.51 -4.32
CA THR A 70 8.56 27.33 -3.36
C THR A 70 7.87 26.47 -2.30
N ASN A 71 7.33 25.32 -2.70
CA ASN A 71 6.66 24.39 -1.79
C ASN A 71 7.60 23.29 -1.28
N LYS A 72 8.89 23.35 -1.58
CA LYS A 72 9.91 22.37 -1.15
C LYS A 72 9.49 20.91 -1.44
N LEU A 73 8.91 20.67 -2.62
CA LEU A 73 8.30 19.37 -2.92
C LEU A 73 9.32 18.23 -2.98
N THR A 74 10.61 18.52 -3.22
CA THR A 74 11.69 17.52 -3.17
C THR A 74 11.96 16.99 -1.76
N GLU A 75 11.64 17.76 -0.72
CA GLU A 75 11.74 17.26 0.68
C GLU A 75 10.75 16.10 0.92
N TYR A 76 9.61 16.08 0.21
CA TYR A 76 8.67 14.96 0.27
C TYR A 76 9.20 13.72 -0.47
N ASP A 77 9.97 13.89 -1.54
CA ASP A 77 10.63 12.79 -2.24
C ASP A 77 11.75 12.21 -1.36
N GLU A 78 12.55 13.05 -0.69
CA GLU A 78 13.58 12.64 0.27
C GLU A 78 12.94 11.93 1.47
N PHE A 79 11.85 12.48 2.00
CA PHE A 79 11.08 11.84 3.06
C PHE A 79 10.57 10.46 2.60
N ALA A 80 10.01 10.37 1.40
CA ALA A 80 9.50 9.13 0.83
C ALA A 80 10.63 8.10 0.63
N ILE A 81 11.76 8.50 0.09
CA ILE A 81 12.94 7.65 -0.11
C ILE A 81 13.46 7.15 1.25
N LYS A 82 13.58 8.04 2.22
CA LYS A 82 14.07 7.71 3.57
C LYS A 82 13.15 6.72 4.29
N HIS A 83 11.84 6.87 4.13
CA HIS A 83 10.85 6.09 4.87
C HIS A 83 10.33 4.86 4.09
N TRP A 84 10.42 4.88 2.76
CA TRP A 84 9.84 3.85 1.89
C TRP A 84 10.84 3.21 0.93
N GLY A 85 12.11 3.64 0.96
CA GLY A 85 13.22 3.10 0.16
C GLY A 85 13.29 3.61 -1.28
N GLU A 86 14.45 3.39 -1.90
CA GLU A 86 14.70 3.71 -3.31
C GLU A 86 14.08 2.65 -4.23
N GLY A 87 12.81 2.76 -4.55
CA GLY A 87 12.18 1.80 -5.47
C GLY A 87 10.89 2.33 -6.03
N GLY A 88 10.92 2.81 -7.24
CA GLY A 88 9.82 3.44 -7.95
C GLY A 88 8.66 2.53 -8.40
N ASN A 89 8.45 1.44 -7.74
CA ASN A 89 7.18 0.70 -7.82
C ASN A 89 6.55 0.82 -6.45
N GLY A 90 5.46 1.50 -6.25
CA GLY A 90 4.72 1.79 -5.03
C GLY A 90 4.73 0.76 -3.86
N ASN A 91 5.68 -0.13 -3.86
CA ASN A 91 5.96 -1.24 -2.95
C ASN A 91 7.18 -0.97 -2.05
N GLY A 92 7.54 0.32 -1.81
CA GLY A 92 8.60 0.64 -0.85
C GLY A 92 8.25 0.10 0.53
N THR A 93 9.09 -0.79 1.06
CA THR A 93 8.95 -1.30 2.42
C THR A 93 9.17 -0.16 3.41
N ILE A 94 8.27 0.01 4.38
CA ILE A 94 8.48 0.90 5.51
C ILE A 94 9.69 0.39 6.29
N ALA A 95 10.61 1.29 6.64
CA ALA A 95 11.76 0.93 7.46
C ALA A 95 11.29 0.44 8.83
N GLY A 96 11.84 -0.67 9.30
CA GLY A 96 11.51 -1.26 10.59
C GLY A 96 11.58 -2.78 10.54
N GLU A 97 11.33 -3.38 11.68
CA GLU A 97 11.21 -4.84 11.76
C GLU A 97 9.81 -5.28 11.33
N TRP A 98 9.77 -6.26 10.46
CA TRP A 98 8.55 -6.94 10.03
C TRP A 98 8.54 -8.38 10.50
N THR A 99 7.38 -8.93 10.76
CA THR A 99 7.25 -10.34 11.14
C THR A 99 6.03 -10.99 10.53
N ASN A 100 6.03 -12.32 10.56
CA ASN A 100 4.86 -13.13 10.19
C ASN A 100 3.77 -12.99 11.29
N PRO A 101 2.50 -12.78 10.93
CA PRO A 101 1.41 -12.75 11.90
C PRO A 101 1.21 -14.10 12.62
N PHE A 102 1.73 -15.20 12.05
CA PHE A 102 1.75 -16.54 12.65
C PHE A 102 3.18 -17.05 12.72
N PRO A 103 3.95 -16.73 13.78
CA PRO A 103 5.34 -17.13 13.92
C PRO A 103 5.52 -18.65 13.78
N GLY A 104 6.54 -19.04 13.00
CA GLY A 104 6.84 -20.45 12.71
C GLY A 104 6.19 -20.98 11.43
N SER A 105 5.25 -20.27 10.80
CA SER A 105 4.79 -20.59 9.46
C SER A 105 5.68 -19.93 8.39
N SER A 106 5.66 -20.46 7.15
CA SER A 106 6.43 -19.92 6.04
C SER A 106 5.74 -18.69 5.41
N LEU A 107 6.55 -17.75 4.90
CA LEU A 107 6.12 -16.64 4.05
C LEU A 107 6.52 -16.84 2.57
N ASP A 108 6.94 -18.04 2.19
CA ASP A 108 7.21 -18.36 0.81
C ASP A 108 5.89 -18.44 0.03
N LYS A 109 5.87 -17.98 -1.22
CA LYS A 109 4.64 -18.00 -2.03
C LYS A 109 3.99 -19.37 -2.13
N SER A 110 4.80 -20.45 -2.10
CA SER A 110 4.33 -21.84 -2.13
C SER A 110 3.62 -22.30 -0.85
N SER A 111 3.70 -21.53 0.23
CA SER A 111 2.96 -21.80 1.47
C SER A 111 1.58 -21.15 1.52
N PHE A 112 1.14 -20.58 0.41
CA PHE A 112 -0.19 -19.98 0.26
C PHE A 112 -0.97 -20.77 -0.79
N SER A 113 -2.10 -21.33 -0.40
CA SER A 113 -2.97 -22.09 -1.29
C SER A 113 -3.75 -21.18 -2.25
N GLY A 114 -4.39 -21.78 -3.25
CA GLY A 114 -5.03 -21.09 -4.35
C GLY A 114 -5.89 -19.87 -3.94
N GLY A 115 -5.59 -18.72 -4.52
CA GLY A 115 -6.30 -17.47 -4.28
C GLY A 115 -5.93 -16.70 -3.00
N GLN A 116 -5.06 -17.23 -2.13
CA GLN A 116 -4.67 -16.57 -0.88
C GLN A 116 -3.68 -15.41 -1.06
N LEU A 117 -2.91 -15.42 -2.17
CA LEU A 117 -1.95 -14.36 -2.48
C LEU A 117 -2.63 -13.08 -2.93
N PHE A 118 -1.98 -11.94 -2.67
CA PHE A 118 -2.40 -10.64 -3.18
C PHE A 118 -2.40 -10.63 -4.72
N GLY A 119 -3.34 -9.90 -5.30
CA GLY A 119 -3.46 -9.74 -6.74
C GLY A 119 -4.29 -10.81 -7.44
N THR A 120 -4.14 -10.93 -8.75
CA THR A 120 -4.84 -11.94 -9.55
C THR A 120 -4.03 -13.22 -9.61
N ASN A 121 -4.57 -14.28 -9.03
CA ASN A 121 -3.90 -15.57 -8.90
C ASN A 121 -4.85 -16.72 -9.20
N PRO A 122 -4.35 -17.87 -9.71
CA PRO A 122 -5.15 -19.09 -9.87
C PRO A 122 -5.81 -19.50 -8.55
N GLY A 123 -7.10 -19.85 -8.60
CA GLY A 123 -7.91 -20.16 -7.43
C GLY A 123 -8.56 -18.96 -6.76
N GLY A 124 -8.33 -17.73 -7.29
CA GLY A 124 -8.94 -16.50 -6.81
C GLY A 124 -10.10 -15.99 -7.69
N GLU A 125 -10.48 -16.76 -8.72
CA GLU A 125 -11.47 -16.37 -9.74
C GLU A 125 -12.88 -16.15 -9.17
N PHE A 126 -13.16 -16.64 -7.98
CA PHE A 126 -14.44 -16.42 -7.28
C PHE A 126 -14.60 -14.98 -6.78
N ARG A 127 -13.50 -14.21 -6.68
CA ARG A 127 -13.53 -12.79 -6.26
C ARG A 127 -13.97 -11.89 -7.42
N PRO A 128 -14.62 -10.74 -7.12
CA PRO A 128 -14.84 -9.72 -8.14
C PRO A 128 -13.52 -9.37 -8.85
N ASN A 129 -13.55 -9.33 -10.18
CA ASN A 129 -12.38 -9.10 -11.05
C ASN A 129 -11.22 -10.12 -10.88
N GLY A 130 -11.42 -11.20 -10.14
CA GLY A 130 -10.38 -12.17 -9.80
C GLY A 130 -9.24 -11.59 -8.94
N PHE A 131 -9.40 -10.38 -8.40
CA PHE A 131 -8.37 -9.65 -7.67
C PHE A 131 -8.55 -9.81 -6.16
N HIS A 132 -7.44 -10.05 -5.45
CA HIS A 132 -7.36 -10.13 -4.01
C HIS A 132 -6.62 -8.93 -3.45
N ASP A 133 -7.26 -8.16 -2.57
CA ASP A 133 -6.78 -6.89 -2.02
C ASP A 133 -5.97 -7.05 -0.72
N GLY A 134 -5.59 -8.27 -0.37
CA GLY A 134 -4.75 -8.59 0.78
C GLY A 134 -4.05 -9.93 0.66
N LEU A 135 -3.67 -10.47 1.80
CA LEU A 135 -2.99 -11.75 1.93
C LEU A 135 -3.76 -12.60 2.94
N ASP A 136 -4.23 -13.78 2.54
CA ASP A 136 -4.97 -14.68 3.41
C ASP A 136 -4.03 -15.71 4.07
N PHE A 137 -4.00 -15.69 5.38
CA PHE A 137 -3.30 -16.69 6.20
C PHE A 137 -4.30 -17.77 6.63
N GLY A 138 -4.43 -18.80 5.80
CA GLY A 138 -5.31 -19.93 6.07
C GLY A 138 -4.88 -20.72 7.30
N SER A 139 -5.85 -21.26 8.06
CA SER A 139 -5.57 -21.99 9.29
C SER A 139 -4.82 -23.31 9.08
N VAL A 140 -4.90 -23.87 7.89
CA VAL A 140 -4.18 -25.11 7.51
C VAL A 140 -2.73 -24.79 7.16
N ASP A 141 -2.49 -23.79 6.31
CA ASP A 141 -1.16 -23.45 5.81
C ASP A 141 -0.37 -22.60 6.81
N HIS A 142 -1.07 -21.81 7.63
CA HIS A 142 -0.52 -20.95 8.68
C HIS A 142 -1.18 -21.27 10.03
N PRO A 143 -0.81 -22.40 10.66
CA PRO A 143 -1.45 -22.86 11.89
C PRO A 143 -1.16 -21.91 13.07
N GLY A 144 -2.06 -21.96 14.07
CA GLY A 144 -2.00 -21.13 15.26
C GLY A 144 -3.20 -20.21 15.39
N SER A 145 -3.54 -19.85 16.61
CA SER A 145 -4.65 -18.96 16.92
C SER A 145 -4.21 -17.54 17.28
N GLU A 146 -3.02 -17.36 17.82
CA GLU A 146 -2.52 -16.03 18.18
C GLU A 146 -2.09 -15.27 16.93
N ILE A 147 -2.65 -14.07 16.76
CA ILE A 147 -2.29 -13.15 15.69
C ILE A 147 -1.31 -12.13 16.25
N HIS A 148 -0.15 -12.05 15.61
CA HIS A 148 0.91 -11.12 15.99
C HIS A 148 0.90 -9.89 15.09
N ALA A 149 1.18 -8.72 15.67
CA ALA A 149 1.37 -7.49 14.92
C ALA A 149 2.55 -7.64 13.96
N VAL A 150 2.30 -7.50 12.66
CA VAL A 150 3.33 -7.68 11.63
C VAL A 150 4.37 -6.57 11.63
N HIS A 151 4.05 -5.42 12.23
CA HIS A 151 4.91 -4.27 12.47
C HIS A 151 4.43 -3.53 13.72
N GLY A 152 5.30 -2.74 14.34
CA GLY A 152 4.91 -1.82 15.41
C GLY A 152 4.05 -0.67 14.87
N GLY A 153 3.31 -0.01 15.76
CA GLY A 153 2.48 1.14 15.39
C GLY A 153 1.42 1.46 16.42
N LYS A 154 0.56 2.41 16.07
CA LYS A 154 -0.57 2.82 16.89
C LYS A 154 -1.84 2.12 16.42
N VAL A 155 -2.57 1.52 17.34
CA VAL A 155 -3.91 0.97 17.07
C VAL A 155 -4.88 2.13 16.84
N VAL A 156 -5.42 2.23 15.64
CA VAL A 156 -6.35 3.31 15.24
C VAL A 156 -7.80 2.85 15.17
N TYR A 157 -8.03 1.56 15.08
CA TYR A 157 -9.37 0.97 15.12
C TYR A 157 -9.35 -0.43 15.75
N VAL A 158 -10.39 -0.73 16.51
CA VAL A 158 -10.74 -2.08 17.01
C VAL A 158 -12.26 -2.14 17.09
N GLY A 159 -12.88 -3.12 16.46
CA GLY A 159 -14.32 -3.33 16.59
C GLY A 159 -14.96 -4.02 15.40
N ASN A 160 -16.29 -4.12 15.43
CA ASN A 160 -17.07 -4.54 14.28
C ASN A 160 -17.41 -3.31 13.42
N PRO A 161 -16.92 -3.23 12.18
CA PRO A 161 -17.18 -2.07 11.32
C PRO A 161 -18.58 -2.08 10.70
N GLY A 162 -19.32 -3.18 10.79
CA GLY A 162 -20.61 -3.35 10.12
C GLY A 162 -20.50 -3.44 8.59
N ILE A 163 -19.32 -3.75 8.07
CA ILE A 163 -19.05 -3.93 6.63
C ILE A 163 -19.07 -5.41 6.33
N SER A 164 -19.89 -5.81 5.35
CA SER A 164 -20.00 -7.21 4.92
C SER A 164 -18.65 -7.74 4.43
N GLY A 165 -18.29 -8.95 4.81
CA GLY A 165 -17.04 -9.61 4.42
C GLY A 165 -15.88 -9.39 5.39
N LEU A 166 -15.87 -8.35 6.23
CA LEU A 166 -14.72 -8.06 7.11
C LEU A 166 -14.72 -8.86 8.43
N GLY A 167 -15.77 -9.64 8.68
CA GLY A 167 -15.92 -10.38 9.93
C GLY A 167 -16.39 -9.52 11.10
N ALA A 168 -16.45 -10.12 12.28
CA ALA A 168 -17.00 -9.47 13.47
C ALA A 168 -16.00 -8.60 14.22
N CYS A 169 -14.70 -8.68 13.91
CA CYS A 169 -13.66 -7.86 14.50
C CYS A 169 -12.62 -7.46 13.46
N VAL A 170 -12.37 -6.16 13.37
CA VAL A 170 -11.29 -5.58 12.58
C VAL A 170 -10.36 -4.85 13.53
N ILE A 171 -9.06 -5.04 13.35
CA ILE A 171 -8.01 -4.27 14.02
C ILE A 171 -7.20 -3.54 12.95
N VAL A 172 -6.98 -2.24 13.15
CA VAL A 172 -6.13 -1.46 12.26
C VAL A 172 -5.00 -0.84 13.06
N ILE A 173 -3.78 -1.14 12.65
CA ILE A 173 -2.55 -0.56 13.19
C ILE A 173 -1.96 0.37 12.14
N ASN A 174 -1.69 1.61 12.53
CA ASN A 174 -1.07 2.61 11.64
C ASN A 174 0.38 2.85 12.06
N TYR A 175 1.28 2.80 11.09
CA TYR A 175 2.65 3.26 11.22
C TYR A 175 3.01 4.08 9.98
N ASP A 176 3.40 5.33 10.19
CA ASP A 176 3.86 6.26 9.13
C ASP A 176 2.91 6.33 7.92
N GLY A 177 1.62 6.43 8.19
CA GLY A 177 0.58 6.51 7.17
C GLY A 177 0.26 5.20 6.46
N LEU A 178 0.90 4.07 6.81
CA LEU A 178 0.48 2.75 6.36
C LEU A 178 -0.50 2.16 7.37
N ASN A 179 -1.69 1.83 6.92
CA ASN A 179 -2.67 1.06 7.68
C ASN A 179 -2.48 -0.43 7.39
N MET A 180 -2.24 -1.19 8.44
CA MET A 180 -2.24 -2.65 8.44
C MET A 180 -3.58 -3.11 8.99
N VAL A 181 -4.43 -3.64 8.10
CA VAL A 181 -5.81 -4.01 8.37
C VAL A 181 -5.89 -5.50 8.58
N TYR A 182 -6.20 -5.91 9.80
CA TYR A 182 -6.43 -7.31 10.19
C TYR A 182 -7.93 -7.54 10.23
N GLN A 183 -8.46 -8.44 9.42
CA GLN A 183 -9.89 -8.71 9.27
C GLN A 183 -10.18 -10.19 9.03
N GLU A 184 -11.45 -10.58 9.10
CA GLU A 184 -11.97 -11.94 8.83
C GLU A 184 -11.49 -13.02 9.81
N PHE A 185 -10.74 -12.67 10.83
CA PHE A 185 -10.10 -13.59 11.77
C PHE A 185 -10.98 -13.98 12.97
N ALA A 186 -12.13 -13.32 13.17
CA ALA A 186 -12.86 -13.45 14.43
C ALA A 186 -14.38 -13.40 14.27
N ASN A 187 -15.08 -14.23 15.06
CA ASN A 187 -16.54 -14.22 15.21
C ASN A 187 -17.01 -13.26 16.30
N SER A 188 -16.09 -12.63 17.05
CA SER A 188 -16.39 -11.68 18.13
C SER A 188 -15.33 -10.62 18.29
N THR A 189 -15.74 -9.41 18.70
CA THR A 189 -14.82 -8.34 19.12
C THR A 189 -14.02 -8.71 20.37
N GLY A 190 -14.49 -9.67 21.17
CA GLY A 190 -13.76 -10.23 22.32
C GLY A 190 -12.47 -10.97 21.97
N ASN A 191 -12.24 -11.27 20.68
CA ASN A 191 -11.00 -11.85 20.21
C ASN A 191 -9.83 -10.84 20.15
N SER A 192 -10.10 -9.54 20.24
CA SER A 192 -9.05 -8.50 20.33
C SER A 192 -8.32 -8.55 21.69
N ARG A 193 -7.01 -8.33 21.65
CA ARG A 193 -6.12 -8.18 22.83
C ARG A 193 -5.59 -6.76 22.99
N VAL A 194 -6.04 -5.85 22.11
CA VAL A 194 -5.62 -4.44 22.08
C VAL A 194 -6.85 -3.54 21.97
N LYS A 195 -6.67 -2.26 22.24
CA LYS A 195 -7.70 -1.22 22.14
C LYS A 195 -7.18 -0.03 21.35
N VAL A 196 -8.08 0.79 20.86
CA VAL A 196 -7.74 2.05 20.16
C VAL A 196 -6.86 2.92 21.04
N GLY A 197 -5.78 3.41 20.47
CA GLY A 197 -4.77 4.24 21.14
C GLY A 197 -3.54 3.48 21.63
N ASP A 198 -3.60 2.16 21.75
CA ASP A 198 -2.45 1.37 22.18
C ASP A 198 -1.30 1.51 21.18
N GLN A 199 -0.06 1.56 21.72
CA GLN A 199 1.16 1.41 20.95
C GLN A 199 1.57 -0.07 21.00
N VAL A 200 1.66 -0.70 19.85
CA VAL A 200 2.05 -2.10 19.74
C VAL A 200 3.46 -2.22 19.17
N LYS A 201 4.14 -3.27 19.60
CA LYS A 201 5.46 -3.64 19.06
C LYS A 201 5.29 -4.72 18.00
N VAL A 202 6.25 -4.80 17.08
CA VAL A 202 6.35 -5.94 16.16
C VAL A 202 6.33 -7.26 16.94
N GLY A 203 5.58 -8.24 16.46
CA GLY A 203 5.45 -9.55 17.11
C GLY A 203 4.57 -9.58 18.38
N GLN A 204 4.00 -8.46 18.81
CA GLN A 204 3.07 -8.46 19.94
C GLN A 204 1.77 -9.15 19.55
N VAL A 205 1.26 -10.05 20.42
CA VAL A 205 -0.07 -10.65 20.21
C VAL A 205 -1.14 -9.56 20.31
N ILE A 206 -1.95 -9.42 19.26
CA ILE A 206 -3.00 -8.40 19.14
C ILE A 206 -4.41 -8.98 19.10
N ALA A 207 -4.53 -10.24 18.74
CA ALA A 207 -5.82 -10.92 18.64
C ALA A 207 -5.69 -12.44 18.73
N THR A 208 -6.86 -13.10 18.75
CA THR A 208 -6.99 -14.56 18.62
C THR A 208 -7.89 -14.87 17.43
N ARG A 209 -7.40 -15.71 16.50
CA ARG A 209 -8.18 -16.22 15.37
C ARG A 209 -9.07 -17.38 15.81
N ASP A 210 -10.36 -17.32 15.45
CA ASP A 210 -11.34 -18.41 15.62
C ASP A 210 -12.13 -18.70 14.34
N THR A 211 -11.60 -18.24 13.19
CA THR A 211 -12.09 -18.48 11.84
C THR A 211 -11.08 -19.28 11.03
N GLU A 212 -11.41 -19.55 9.76
CA GLU A 212 -10.58 -20.34 8.86
C GLU A 212 -9.32 -19.59 8.40
N HIS A 213 -9.30 -18.25 8.43
CA HIS A 213 -8.14 -17.46 8.02
C HIS A 213 -8.11 -16.07 8.68
N LEU A 214 -6.97 -15.42 8.56
CA LEU A 214 -6.77 -13.99 8.73
C LEU A 214 -6.60 -13.39 7.34
N HIS A 215 -7.40 -12.39 6.98
CA HIS A 215 -7.08 -11.50 5.86
C HIS A 215 -6.27 -10.30 6.35
N LEU A 216 -5.12 -10.06 5.73
CA LEU A 216 -4.23 -8.93 6.03
C LEU A 216 -4.13 -8.01 4.82
N GLY A 217 -4.70 -6.82 4.91
CA GLY A 217 -4.65 -5.80 3.87
C GLY A 217 -3.73 -4.63 4.27
N PHE A 218 -2.96 -4.09 3.32
CA PHE A 218 -2.15 -2.90 3.51
C PHE A 218 -2.66 -1.77 2.62
N THR A 219 -2.82 -0.57 3.18
CA THR A 219 -3.24 0.61 2.43
C THR A 219 -2.71 1.90 3.05
N ARG A 220 -2.40 2.91 2.21
CA ARG A 220 -2.07 4.26 2.66
C ARG A 220 -3.29 5.21 2.66
N MET A 221 -4.38 4.77 2.07
CA MET A 221 -5.67 5.45 2.17
C MET A 221 -6.25 5.25 3.58
N ASP A 222 -7.15 6.11 4.02
CA ASP A 222 -7.99 5.78 5.17
C ASP A 222 -8.62 4.39 4.94
N TRP A 223 -8.46 3.50 5.90
CA TRP A 223 -8.82 2.09 5.71
C TRP A 223 -10.32 1.87 5.41
N ARG A 224 -11.21 2.76 5.92
CA ARG A 224 -12.65 2.68 5.62
C ARG A 224 -12.95 3.13 4.20
N GLN A 225 -12.25 4.14 3.71
CA GLN A 225 -12.36 4.59 2.31
C GLN A 225 -11.78 3.54 1.37
N ALA A 226 -10.68 2.88 1.75
CA ALA A 226 -10.08 1.82 0.98
C ALA A 226 -11.02 0.62 0.74
N GLN A 227 -11.98 0.37 1.63
CA GLN A 227 -13.00 -0.68 1.42
C GLN A 227 -13.87 -0.44 0.17
N GLY A 228 -14.04 0.81 -0.25
CA GLY A 228 -14.71 1.12 -1.53
C GLY A 228 -13.91 0.71 -2.77
N HIS A 229 -12.65 0.31 -2.59
CA HIS A 229 -11.72 -0.16 -3.61
C HIS A 229 -11.35 -1.64 -3.43
N ALA A 230 -12.12 -2.37 -2.62
CA ALA A 230 -11.92 -3.81 -2.45
C ALA A 230 -12.08 -4.52 -3.82
N PHE A 231 -11.24 -5.52 -4.07
CA PHE A 231 -11.19 -6.29 -5.32
C PHE A 231 -10.90 -5.46 -6.59
N ILE A 232 -10.30 -4.28 -6.46
CA ILE A 232 -9.93 -3.40 -7.58
C ILE A 232 -8.42 -3.20 -7.62
N ASP A 233 -7.79 -3.53 -8.75
CA ASP A 233 -6.36 -3.30 -8.99
C ASP A 233 -6.11 -1.85 -9.43
N ASP A 234 -6.20 -0.92 -8.49
CA ASP A 234 -5.98 0.52 -8.73
C ASP A 234 -4.86 1.12 -7.88
N GLY A 235 -4.12 0.28 -7.16
CA GLY A 235 -3.03 0.69 -6.28
C GLY A 235 -3.47 1.19 -4.90
N THR A 236 -4.76 1.14 -4.56
CA THR A 236 -5.25 1.48 -3.21
C THR A 236 -4.77 0.47 -2.18
N TRP A 237 -4.84 -0.81 -2.52
CA TRP A 237 -4.30 -1.89 -1.72
C TRP A 237 -2.90 -2.29 -2.19
N ILE A 238 -2.05 -2.69 -1.26
CA ILE A 238 -0.63 -2.95 -1.46
C ILE A 238 -0.32 -4.38 -1.02
N ASP A 239 0.46 -5.12 -1.82
CA ASP A 239 0.90 -6.47 -1.48
C ASP A 239 1.67 -6.49 -0.15
N PRO A 240 1.17 -7.18 0.91
CA PRO A 240 1.88 -7.26 2.18
C PRO A 240 3.15 -8.12 2.13
N LEU A 241 3.22 -9.10 1.24
CA LEU A 241 4.25 -10.13 1.27
C LEU A 241 5.70 -9.61 1.14
N PRO A 242 6.00 -8.61 0.26
CA PRO A 242 7.33 -8.00 0.20
C PRO A 242 7.78 -7.35 1.50
N PHE A 243 6.85 -6.73 2.24
CA PHE A 243 7.13 -6.11 3.55
C PHE A 243 7.50 -7.19 4.57
N LEU A 244 6.66 -8.21 4.70
CA LEU A 244 6.86 -9.30 5.66
C LEU A 244 8.18 -10.05 5.42
N ASN A 245 8.62 -10.15 4.17
CA ASN A 245 9.89 -10.80 3.80
C ASN A 245 11.11 -9.87 3.92
N SER A 246 10.96 -8.57 4.18
CA SER A 246 12.09 -7.63 4.23
C SER A 246 13.02 -7.85 5.44
N SER A 247 12.51 -8.45 6.53
CA SER A 247 13.30 -8.77 7.72
C SER A 247 14.19 -10.01 7.60
N LYS A 248 14.14 -10.73 6.47
CA LYS A 248 14.95 -11.95 6.24
C LYS A 248 16.33 -11.65 5.65
N LYS A 249 16.78 -10.37 5.64
CA LYS A 249 18.10 -9.97 5.11
C LYS A 249 19.10 -9.71 6.21
#